data_7f46bfc365bb6f23a490ff34e76d72bd
#
_entry.id   7f46bfc365bb6f23a490ff34e76d72bd
#
_cell.length_a   1.000
_cell.length_b   1.000
_cell.length_c   1.000
_cell.angle_alpha   90.00
_cell.angle_beta   90.00
_cell.angle_gamma   90.00
#
_symmetry.space_group_name_H-M   'P 1'
#
loop_
_entity.id
_entity.type
_entity.pdbx_description
1 polymer ?
#
loop_
_entity_poly.entity_id
_entity_poly.type
_entity_poly.pdbx_seq_one_letter_code
_entity_poly.pdbx_strand_id
1 'polypeptide(L)'
;TSGNALSQNLEKAPCPAAWKERKLPPMIIDLTHTITPEMPMYPGSAAPSIKPTGSLTRDGFRETQLTIASHTGTHMDAPSHMLPRGSTLEVLPASQFCGRAVVLDVSDLPPRSVITADYLREQNGTIRSADFVLFYTGWERKWGTGAYYDDDFPVPDQEAAKYLVSCGLKGVGTDALSVDTLRDQQFLAHKTLLDGGLVILESLCLKKVVGRTDLMLFALPLKFENADGAPVRAIAEFRDFPEEKEMEAL
;
A
#
# COMPACT_ATOMS: atom_id res chain seq x y z
N THR A 1 17.06 36.11 -26.82
CA THR A 1 16.49 36.98 -25.81
C THR A 1 15.34 36.29 -25.10
N SER A 2 15.63 35.92 -23.85
CA SER A 2 14.74 35.74 -22.66
C SER A 2 13.45 34.94 -22.83
N GLY A 3 13.55 33.62 -22.55
CA GLY A 3 12.42 32.80 -22.11
C GLY A 3 12.33 32.87 -20.59
N ASN A 4 11.25 33.45 -20.09
CA ASN A 4 10.94 33.50 -18.66
C ASN A 4 10.09 32.28 -18.31
N ALA A 5 10.63 31.35 -17.56
CA ALA A 5 9.91 30.24 -16.97
C ALA A 5 9.01 30.78 -15.85
N LEU A 6 7.72 30.78 -16.05
CA LEU A 6 6.72 30.99 -15.01
C LEU A 6 6.58 29.69 -14.20
N SER A 7 7.43 29.54 -13.18
CA SER A 7 7.15 28.66 -12.05
C SER A 7 6.04 29.29 -11.22
N GLN A 8 4.79 29.02 -11.55
CA GLN A 8 3.68 29.39 -10.68
C GLN A 8 3.67 28.41 -9.50
N ASN A 9 4.12 28.89 -8.34
CA ASN A 9 3.78 28.30 -7.06
C ASN A 9 2.24 28.21 -6.95
N LEU A 10 1.72 27.00 -7.16
CA LEU A 10 0.34 26.70 -6.80
C LEU A 10 0.28 26.69 -5.27
N GLU A 11 0.04 27.82 -4.64
CA GLU A 11 -0.39 27.86 -3.26
C GLU A 11 -1.61 26.96 -3.11
N LYS A 12 -1.46 25.92 -2.28
CA LYS A 12 -2.57 25.01 -1.95
C LYS A 12 -3.67 25.87 -1.35
N ALA A 13 -4.82 25.94 -2.01
CA ALA A 13 -5.97 26.64 -1.50
C ALA A 13 -6.26 26.14 -0.07
N PRO A 14 -6.46 27.03 0.91
CA PRO A 14 -6.74 26.61 2.29
C PRO A 14 -8.03 25.80 2.31
N CYS A 15 -8.03 24.75 3.13
CA CYS A 15 -9.21 23.93 3.37
C CYS A 15 -10.36 24.83 3.85
N PRO A 16 -11.59 24.73 3.30
CA PRO A 16 -12.72 25.55 3.72
C PRO A 16 -12.94 25.52 5.24
N ALA A 17 -13.22 26.67 5.84
CA ALA A 17 -13.40 26.79 7.29
C ALA A 17 -14.45 25.82 7.87
N ALA A 18 -15.50 25.51 7.12
CA ALA A 18 -16.54 24.53 7.47
C ALA A 18 -16.02 23.11 7.74
N TRP A 19 -14.81 22.77 7.25
CA TRP A 19 -14.17 21.48 7.53
C TRP A 19 -13.37 21.49 8.85
N LYS A 20 -13.06 22.68 9.40
CA LYS A 20 -12.30 22.84 10.63
C LYS A 20 -13.14 22.66 11.90
N GLU A 21 -14.46 22.78 11.82
CA GLU A 21 -15.37 22.73 12.97
C GLU A 21 -16.01 21.35 13.20
N ARG A 22 -15.83 20.40 12.31
CA ARG A 22 -16.26 19.02 12.58
C ARG A 22 -15.33 18.42 13.64
N LYS A 23 -15.93 17.94 14.76
CA LYS A 23 -15.19 17.04 15.66
C LYS A 23 -14.56 15.97 14.78
N LEU A 24 -13.23 15.98 14.73
CA LEU A 24 -12.50 15.03 13.92
C LEU A 24 -12.91 13.61 14.36
N PRO A 25 -13.19 12.74 13.41
CA PRO A 25 -13.34 11.31 13.71
C PRO A 25 -12.03 10.79 14.32
N PRO A 26 -11.99 9.54 14.78
CA PRO A 26 -10.76 8.90 15.25
C PRO A 26 -9.59 9.17 14.29
N MET A 27 -8.37 9.20 14.81
CA MET A 27 -7.19 9.56 14.03
C MET A 27 -7.08 8.64 12.82
N ILE A 28 -7.04 9.24 11.62
CA ILE A 28 -6.88 8.52 10.37
C ILE A 28 -5.49 8.84 9.81
N ILE A 29 -4.69 7.81 9.58
CA ILE A 29 -3.38 7.89 8.95
C ILE A 29 -3.49 7.42 7.50
N ASP A 30 -2.98 8.23 6.58
CA ASP A 30 -2.86 7.88 5.17
C ASP A 30 -1.64 6.99 4.96
N LEU A 31 -1.87 5.81 4.39
CA LEU A 31 -0.86 4.80 4.10
C LEU A 31 -0.53 4.73 2.61
N THR A 32 -0.83 5.78 1.83
CA THR A 32 -0.79 5.75 0.37
C THR A 32 0.23 6.73 -0.20
N HIS A 33 1.07 6.28 -1.11
CA HIS A 33 1.91 7.15 -1.93
C HIS A 33 1.09 7.90 -2.98
N THR A 34 1.45 9.16 -3.23
CA THR A 34 0.86 9.93 -4.34
C THR A 34 1.31 9.37 -5.68
N ILE A 35 0.37 9.12 -6.60
CA ILE A 35 0.68 8.72 -7.97
C ILE A 35 1.22 9.94 -8.72
N THR A 36 2.44 9.82 -9.24
CA THR A 36 3.10 10.82 -10.10
C THR A 36 3.72 10.15 -11.32
N PRO A 37 3.97 10.86 -12.42
CA PRO A 37 4.65 10.29 -13.59
C PRO A 37 6.05 9.75 -13.29
N GLU A 38 6.73 10.32 -12.27
CA GLU A 38 8.11 10.00 -11.90
C GLU A 38 8.21 8.98 -10.77
N MET A 39 7.07 8.47 -10.27
CA MET A 39 7.07 7.51 -9.17
C MET A 39 7.77 6.20 -9.55
N PRO A 40 8.30 5.44 -8.57
CA PRO A 40 8.82 4.11 -8.84
C PRO A 40 7.72 3.18 -9.36
N MET A 41 8.08 2.38 -10.37
CA MET A 41 7.21 1.35 -10.94
C MET A 41 7.94 0.01 -10.92
N TYR A 42 7.21 -1.09 -10.93
CA TYR A 42 7.84 -2.40 -11.12
C TYR A 42 8.67 -2.38 -12.43
N PRO A 43 9.89 -2.96 -12.46
CA PRO A 43 10.73 -2.94 -13.65
C PRO A 43 10.00 -3.49 -14.89
N GLY A 44 9.93 -2.68 -15.94
CA GLY A 44 9.22 -3.00 -17.19
C GLY A 44 7.76 -2.51 -17.26
N SER A 45 7.18 -2.04 -16.16
CA SER A 45 5.85 -1.42 -16.19
C SER A 45 5.87 0.00 -16.73
N ALA A 46 4.79 0.40 -17.41
CA ALA A 46 4.65 1.76 -17.94
C ALA A 46 4.43 2.78 -16.82
N ALA A 47 5.12 3.90 -16.89
CA ALA A 47 4.92 5.02 -15.97
C ALA A 47 3.51 5.62 -16.10
N PRO A 48 2.94 6.15 -14.99
CA PRO A 48 1.67 6.85 -15.03
C PRO A 48 1.71 8.05 -15.97
N SER A 49 0.59 8.31 -16.65
CA SER A 49 0.38 9.52 -17.46
C SER A 49 -0.77 10.31 -16.90
N ILE A 50 -0.54 11.56 -16.55
CA ILE A 50 -1.49 12.49 -15.94
C ILE A 50 -1.62 13.70 -16.87
N LYS A 51 -2.71 13.81 -17.61
CA LYS A 51 -2.90 14.84 -18.66
C LYS A 51 -4.16 15.67 -18.36
N PRO A 52 -4.03 17.00 -18.19
CA PRO A 52 -5.20 17.88 -18.18
C PRO A 52 -5.94 17.79 -19.51
N THR A 53 -7.24 17.54 -19.47
CA THR A 53 -8.16 17.50 -20.62
C THR A 53 -9.14 18.65 -20.61
N GLY A 54 -9.41 19.28 -19.45
CA GLY A 54 -10.21 20.47 -19.28
C GLY A 54 -9.49 21.57 -18.48
N SER A 55 -9.81 22.82 -18.76
CA SER A 55 -9.28 23.98 -18.04
C SER A 55 -10.40 24.98 -17.71
N LEU A 56 -10.30 25.67 -16.55
CA LEU A 56 -11.31 26.64 -16.10
C LEU A 56 -11.53 27.78 -17.11
N THR A 57 -10.45 28.24 -17.76
CA THR A 57 -10.52 29.37 -18.68
C THR A 57 -11.16 29.03 -20.01
N ARG A 58 -11.02 27.79 -20.48
CA ARG A 58 -11.59 27.38 -21.80
C ARG A 58 -12.96 26.70 -21.64
N ASP A 59 -13.06 25.80 -20.61
CA ASP A 59 -14.15 24.84 -20.52
C ASP A 59 -15.08 25.11 -19.32
N GLY A 60 -14.69 26.01 -18.41
CA GLY A 60 -15.41 26.29 -17.18
C GLY A 60 -15.24 25.22 -16.07
N PHE A 61 -14.49 24.14 -16.34
CA PHE A 61 -14.17 23.08 -15.38
C PHE A 61 -12.75 22.56 -15.63
N ARG A 62 -12.21 21.83 -14.64
CA ARG A 62 -10.96 21.07 -14.78
C ARG A 62 -11.28 19.60 -14.91
N GLU A 63 -10.61 18.94 -15.84
CA GLU A 63 -10.63 17.50 -16.00
C GLU A 63 -9.23 16.99 -16.24
N THR A 64 -8.94 15.79 -15.73
CA THR A 64 -7.63 15.13 -15.88
C THR A 64 -7.84 13.71 -16.34
N GLN A 65 -7.21 13.33 -17.43
CA GLN A 65 -7.09 11.95 -17.87
C GLN A 65 -5.94 11.30 -17.14
N LEU A 66 -6.22 10.18 -16.48
CA LEU A 66 -5.24 9.33 -15.80
C LEU A 66 -5.10 8.01 -16.58
N THR A 67 -3.87 7.67 -16.97
CA THR A 67 -3.53 6.37 -17.56
C THR A 67 -2.53 5.68 -16.65
N ILE A 68 -2.91 4.55 -16.08
CA ILE A 68 -2.13 3.78 -15.11
C ILE A 68 -2.26 2.28 -15.39
N ALA A 69 -1.29 1.49 -14.94
CA ALA A 69 -1.43 0.04 -14.83
C ALA A 69 -2.18 -0.33 -13.55
N SER A 70 -2.72 -1.54 -13.47
CA SER A 70 -3.41 -2.05 -12.28
C SER A 70 -2.50 -2.06 -11.05
N HIS A 71 -1.22 -2.39 -11.19
CA HIS A 71 -0.23 -2.42 -10.12
C HIS A 71 0.58 -1.11 -10.06
N THR A 72 -0.10 0.00 -9.83
CA THR A 72 0.51 1.34 -9.80
C THR A 72 0.53 1.90 -8.37
N GLY A 73 1.72 2.20 -7.85
CA GLY A 73 1.91 2.83 -6.54
C GLY A 73 1.45 1.95 -5.40
N THR A 74 0.79 2.54 -4.40
CA THR A 74 0.13 1.77 -3.36
C THR A 74 -1.08 1.08 -3.97
N HIS A 75 -1.03 -0.23 -4.07
CA HIS A 75 -2.03 -1.03 -4.77
C HIS A 75 -2.34 -2.34 -4.05
N MET A 76 -3.34 -3.04 -4.55
CA MET A 76 -3.76 -4.36 -4.08
C MET A 76 -3.74 -5.34 -5.24
N ASP A 77 -3.23 -6.55 -5.00
CA ASP A 77 -3.30 -7.68 -5.91
C ASP A 77 -4.48 -8.58 -5.58
N ALA A 78 -5.17 -9.02 -6.63
CA ALA A 78 -6.18 -10.06 -6.54
C ALA A 78 -5.55 -11.46 -6.75
N PRO A 79 -6.23 -12.54 -6.33
CA PRO A 79 -5.83 -13.90 -6.70
C PRO A 79 -5.59 -14.11 -8.20
N SER A 80 -6.36 -13.45 -9.06
CA SER A 80 -6.22 -13.51 -10.52
C SER A 80 -4.91 -12.94 -11.06
N HIS A 81 -4.16 -12.15 -10.25
CA HIS A 81 -2.86 -11.62 -10.66
C HIS A 81 -1.86 -12.73 -11.04
N MET A 82 -1.80 -13.80 -10.24
CA MET A 82 -0.85 -14.89 -10.43
C MET A 82 -1.52 -16.24 -10.71
N LEU A 83 -2.84 -16.36 -10.56
CA LEU A 83 -3.57 -17.61 -10.65
C LEU A 83 -4.58 -17.57 -11.80
N PRO A 84 -4.51 -18.51 -12.78
CA PRO A 84 -5.39 -18.52 -13.96
C PRO A 84 -6.89 -18.62 -13.64
N ARG A 85 -7.25 -19.09 -12.46
CA ARG A 85 -8.63 -19.20 -11.97
C ARG A 85 -8.86 -18.42 -10.68
N GLY A 86 -7.96 -17.48 -10.37
CA GLY A 86 -8.08 -16.62 -9.21
C GLY A 86 -9.25 -15.63 -9.36
N SER A 87 -9.86 -15.26 -8.24
CA SER A 87 -10.89 -14.24 -8.22
C SER A 87 -10.28 -12.87 -8.54
N THR A 88 -11.02 -12.04 -9.25
CA THR A 88 -10.71 -10.63 -9.51
C THR A 88 -11.25 -9.73 -8.39
N LEU A 89 -10.75 -8.49 -8.24
CA LEU A 89 -11.12 -7.63 -7.12
C LEU A 89 -12.62 -7.25 -7.12
N GLU A 90 -13.20 -7.03 -8.29
CA GLU A 90 -14.60 -6.58 -8.40
C GLU A 90 -15.63 -7.62 -7.95
N VAL A 91 -15.24 -8.92 -7.90
CA VAL A 91 -16.14 -9.99 -7.42
C VAL A 91 -15.96 -10.30 -5.93
N LEU A 92 -14.86 -9.84 -5.32
CA LEU A 92 -14.63 -10.00 -3.89
C LEU A 92 -15.60 -9.09 -3.10
N PRO A 93 -16.11 -9.53 -1.93
CA PRO A 93 -16.96 -8.70 -1.11
C PRO A 93 -16.19 -7.51 -0.54
N ALA A 94 -16.83 -6.35 -0.38
CA ALA A 94 -16.18 -5.15 0.16
C ALA A 94 -15.56 -5.36 1.55
N SER A 95 -16.08 -6.30 2.34
CA SER A 95 -15.52 -6.70 3.64
C SER A 95 -14.13 -7.36 3.53
N GLN A 96 -13.72 -7.83 2.34
CA GLN A 96 -12.36 -8.33 2.10
C GLN A 96 -11.32 -7.22 2.24
N PHE A 97 -11.69 -5.97 1.96
CA PHE A 97 -10.78 -4.83 1.83
C PHE A 97 -10.66 -3.99 3.11
N CYS A 98 -11.22 -4.44 4.21
CA CYS A 98 -11.11 -3.76 5.51
C CYS A 98 -11.10 -4.77 6.66
N GLY A 99 -10.44 -4.40 7.74
CA GLY A 99 -10.35 -5.25 8.93
C GLY A 99 -9.26 -4.81 9.89
N ARG A 100 -9.14 -5.55 10.98
CA ARG A 100 -8.07 -5.33 11.96
C ARG A 100 -6.72 -5.64 11.32
N ALA A 101 -5.75 -4.73 11.51
CA ALA A 101 -4.40 -4.93 11.00
C ALA A 101 -3.38 -4.85 12.12
N VAL A 102 -2.28 -5.58 11.93
CA VAL A 102 -1.08 -5.50 12.76
C VAL A 102 0.10 -5.15 11.87
N VAL A 103 1.00 -4.28 12.36
CA VAL A 103 2.22 -3.89 11.65
C VAL A 103 3.41 -4.50 12.35
N LEU A 104 4.06 -5.46 11.71
CA LEU A 104 5.27 -6.10 12.20
C LEU A 104 6.48 -5.32 11.69
N ASP A 105 7.31 -4.85 12.61
CA ASP A 105 8.58 -4.22 12.27
C ASP A 105 9.62 -5.30 11.93
N VAL A 106 10.03 -5.35 10.68
CA VAL A 106 11.09 -6.23 10.16
C VAL A 106 12.23 -5.41 9.55
N SER A 107 12.27 -4.10 9.83
CA SER A 107 13.27 -3.19 9.25
C SER A 107 14.69 -3.41 9.78
N ASP A 108 14.84 -4.07 10.92
CA ASP A 108 16.12 -4.41 11.52
C ASP A 108 16.71 -5.72 10.98
N LEU A 109 15.97 -6.47 10.17
CA LEU A 109 16.49 -7.67 9.53
C LEU A 109 17.61 -7.29 8.54
N PRO A 110 18.70 -8.09 8.48
CA PRO A 110 19.78 -7.84 7.52
C PRO A 110 19.25 -7.74 6.09
N PRO A 111 19.94 -6.99 5.21
CA PRO A 111 19.59 -6.94 3.79
C PRO A 111 19.48 -8.36 3.19
N ARG A 112 18.48 -8.57 2.34
CA ARG A 112 18.21 -9.88 1.69
C ARG A 112 17.79 -11.00 2.64
N SER A 113 17.37 -10.66 3.85
CA SER A 113 16.84 -11.64 4.78
C SER A 113 15.47 -12.15 4.33
N VAL A 114 15.12 -13.32 4.81
CA VAL A 114 13.76 -13.86 4.68
C VAL A 114 13.03 -13.75 6.01
N ILE A 115 11.75 -13.41 5.97
CA ILE A 115 10.84 -13.51 7.10
C ILE A 115 10.41 -14.97 7.17
N THR A 116 10.88 -15.69 8.19
CA THR A 116 10.64 -17.13 8.32
C THR A 116 9.33 -17.44 9.02
N ALA A 117 8.80 -18.65 8.81
CA ALA A 117 7.64 -19.12 9.56
C ALA A 117 7.88 -19.16 11.07
N ASP A 118 9.11 -19.44 11.53
CA ASP A 118 9.43 -19.47 12.95
C ASP A 118 9.36 -18.06 13.56
N TYR A 119 9.90 -17.05 12.89
CA TYR A 119 9.76 -15.66 13.29
C TYR A 119 8.27 -15.27 13.44
N LEU A 120 7.43 -15.66 12.49
CA LEU A 120 6.00 -15.37 12.54
C LEU A 120 5.27 -16.14 13.67
N ARG A 121 5.68 -17.37 13.97
CA ARG A 121 5.12 -18.16 15.08
C ARG A 121 5.35 -17.51 16.44
N GLU A 122 6.46 -16.81 16.62
CA GLU A 122 6.71 -16.02 17.85
C GLU A 122 5.67 -14.92 18.04
N GLN A 123 5.10 -14.42 16.96
CA GLN A 123 4.04 -13.39 16.94
C GLN A 123 2.62 -13.98 16.79
N ASN A 124 2.45 -15.31 16.97
CA ASN A 124 1.23 -16.04 16.63
C ASN A 124 -0.04 -15.43 17.24
N GLY A 125 0.00 -15.01 18.51
CA GLY A 125 -1.16 -14.41 19.18
C GLY A 125 -1.63 -13.11 18.53
N THR A 126 -0.68 -12.26 18.16
CA THR A 126 -0.91 -10.98 17.48
C THR A 126 -1.44 -11.21 16.06
N ILE A 127 -0.79 -12.08 15.29
CA ILE A 127 -1.17 -12.37 13.90
C ILE A 127 -2.60 -12.94 13.83
N ARG A 128 -2.93 -13.93 14.68
CA ARG A 128 -4.26 -14.55 14.66
C ARG A 128 -5.39 -13.66 15.19
N SER A 129 -5.08 -12.54 15.82
CA SER A 129 -6.07 -11.55 16.25
C SER A 129 -6.43 -10.54 15.15
N ALA A 130 -5.76 -10.60 14.00
CA ALA A 130 -5.89 -9.63 12.91
C ALA A 130 -6.54 -10.26 11.67
N ASP A 131 -7.05 -9.39 10.79
CA ASP A 131 -7.47 -9.71 9.42
C ASP A 131 -6.31 -9.47 8.43
N PHE A 132 -5.38 -8.57 8.76
CA PHE A 132 -4.25 -8.20 7.92
C PHE A 132 -2.95 -8.18 8.71
N VAL A 133 -1.87 -8.65 8.08
CA VAL A 133 -0.49 -8.51 8.56
C VAL A 133 0.27 -7.61 7.60
N LEU A 134 0.83 -6.50 8.10
CA LEU A 134 1.59 -5.54 7.33
C LEU A 134 3.05 -5.59 7.78
N PHE A 135 3.97 -5.80 6.87
CA PHE A 135 5.41 -5.82 7.12
C PHE A 135 6.00 -4.43 6.86
N TYR A 136 6.48 -3.79 7.91
CA TYR A 136 7.30 -2.60 7.76
C TYR A 136 8.77 -3.01 7.59
N THR A 137 9.26 -2.89 6.39
CA THR A 137 10.64 -3.18 6.02
C THR A 137 11.54 -1.95 6.09
N GLY A 138 10.94 -0.76 6.25
CA GLY A 138 11.61 0.53 6.15
C GLY A 138 11.93 0.95 4.72
N TRP A 139 11.47 0.18 3.71
CA TRP A 139 11.75 0.43 2.30
C TRP A 139 11.08 1.68 1.76
N GLU A 140 9.94 2.09 2.31
CA GLU A 140 9.25 3.33 1.96
C GLU A 140 10.18 4.57 2.03
N ARG A 141 11.22 4.54 2.88
CA ARG A 141 12.21 5.62 2.99
C ARG A 141 13.00 5.84 1.70
N LYS A 142 13.04 4.85 0.82
CA LYS A 142 13.73 4.89 -0.48
C LYS A 142 12.79 5.33 -1.62
N TRP A 143 11.49 5.52 -1.34
CA TRP A 143 10.51 5.91 -2.36
C TRP A 143 10.96 7.14 -3.14
N GLY A 144 10.82 7.11 -4.48
CA GLY A 144 11.23 8.19 -5.36
C GLY A 144 12.74 8.26 -5.64
N THR A 145 13.52 7.29 -5.14
CA THR A 145 14.96 7.18 -5.43
C THR A 145 15.29 5.92 -6.20
N GLY A 146 16.46 5.88 -6.88
CA GLY A 146 16.94 4.67 -7.55
C GLY A 146 17.15 3.49 -6.58
N ALA A 147 17.43 3.76 -5.30
CA ALA A 147 17.62 2.75 -4.28
C ALA A 147 16.33 1.97 -3.93
N TYR A 148 15.17 2.44 -4.37
CA TYR A 148 13.91 1.69 -4.22
C TYR A 148 13.93 0.34 -4.97
N TYR A 149 14.79 0.22 -6.00
CA TYR A 149 14.97 -0.98 -6.83
C TYR A 149 16.10 -1.91 -6.37
N ASP A 150 16.72 -1.64 -5.22
CA ASP A 150 17.91 -2.41 -4.76
C ASP A 150 17.60 -3.86 -4.37
N ASP A 151 16.36 -4.30 -4.34
CA ASP A 151 15.94 -5.69 -4.09
C ASP A 151 16.62 -6.34 -2.86
N ASP A 152 16.80 -5.54 -1.81
CA ASP A 152 17.44 -5.96 -0.55
C ASP A 152 16.45 -5.97 0.63
N PHE A 153 15.16 -5.70 0.37
CA PHE A 153 14.10 -5.74 1.38
C PHE A 153 13.81 -7.18 1.84
N PRO A 154 13.47 -7.39 3.11
CA PRO A 154 13.06 -8.70 3.59
C PRO A 154 11.70 -9.10 3.02
N VAL A 155 11.57 -10.36 2.65
CA VAL A 155 10.33 -10.95 2.12
C VAL A 155 9.99 -12.24 2.87
N PRO A 156 8.71 -12.65 2.97
CA PRO A 156 8.35 -13.94 3.53
C PRO A 156 8.83 -15.07 2.62
N ASP A 157 9.41 -16.13 3.21
CA ASP A 157 9.63 -17.37 2.47
C ASP A 157 8.31 -18.13 2.25
N GLN A 158 8.37 -19.21 1.45
CA GLN A 158 7.17 -19.98 1.13
C GLN A 158 6.51 -20.60 2.38
N GLU A 159 7.29 -21.01 3.38
CA GLU A 159 6.75 -21.60 4.62
C GLU A 159 6.10 -20.52 5.49
N ALA A 160 6.66 -19.31 5.51
CA ALA A 160 6.02 -18.14 6.14
C ALA A 160 4.70 -17.78 5.44
N ALA A 161 4.67 -17.78 4.10
CA ALA A 161 3.46 -17.54 3.35
C ALA A 161 2.37 -18.60 3.66
N LYS A 162 2.73 -19.87 3.69
CA LYS A 162 1.80 -20.96 4.11
C LYS A 162 1.29 -20.78 5.52
N TYR A 163 2.17 -20.37 6.44
CA TYR A 163 1.77 -20.08 7.81
C TYR A 163 0.75 -18.93 7.89
N LEU A 164 0.99 -17.83 7.17
CA LEU A 164 0.07 -16.69 7.10
C LEU A 164 -1.31 -17.10 6.56
N VAL A 165 -1.35 -17.91 5.50
CA VAL A 165 -2.60 -18.51 4.97
C VAL A 165 -3.31 -19.30 6.08
N SER A 166 -2.58 -20.11 6.86
CA SER A 166 -3.15 -20.92 7.94
C SER A 166 -3.73 -20.09 9.10
N CYS A 167 -3.41 -18.80 9.17
CA CYS A 167 -3.91 -17.90 10.20
C CYS A 167 -5.32 -17.36 9.91
N GLY A 168 -5.87 -17.57 8.72
CA GLY A 168 -7.21 -17.11 8.32
C GLY A 168 -7.28 -15.62 8.05
N LEU A 169 -6.19 -15.03 7.60
CA LEU A 169 -6.10 -13.62 7.24
C LEU A 169 -6.89 -13.31 5.96
N LYS A 170 -7.27 -12.05 5.79
CA LYS A 170 -7.82 -11.50 4.54
C LYS A 170 -6.71 -11.06 3.59
N GLY A 171 -5.59 -10.59 4.13
CA GLY A 171 -4.49 -10.10 3.30
C GLY A 171 -3.20 -9.87 4.06
N VAL A 172 -2.15 -9.66 3.27
CA VAL A 172 -0.80 -9.31 3.72
C VAL A 172 -0.38 -8.04 3.00
N GLY A 173 0.44 -7.20 3.64
CA GLY A 173 0.96 -6.00 2.99
C GLY A 173 2.42 -5.72 3.32
N THR A 174 3.05 -4.84 2.53
CA THR A 174 4.43 -4.39 2.71
C THR A 174 4.60 -2.93 2.25
N ASP A 175 5.58 -2.25 2.82
CA ASP A 175 6.06 -0.94 2.34
C ASP A 175 7.09 -1.08 1.21
N ALA A 176 7.48 -2.30 0.87
CA ALA A 176 8.36 -2.59 -0.25
C ALA A 176 7.60 -2.70 -1.58
N LEU A 177 8.37 -2.80 -2.67
CA LEU A 177 7.84 -2.90 -4.04
C LEU A 177 7.13 -4.23 -4.29
N SER A 178 7.44 -5.28 -3.52
CA SER A 178 6.92 -6.63 -3.71
C SER A 178 7.01 -7.45 -2.42
N VAL A 179 6.19 -8.50 -2.30
CA VAL A 179 6.32 -9.55 -1.27
C VAL A 179 7.26 -10.68 -1.69
N ASP A 180 7.76 -10.68 -2.92
CA ASP A 180 8.86 -11.53 -3.39
C ASP A 180 10.05 -10.68 -3.81
N THR A 181 11.25 -11.25 -3.90
CA THR A 181 12.42 -10.54 -4.42
C THR A 181 12.29 -10.32 -5.93
N LEU A 182 12.83 -9.21 -6.45
CA LEU A 182 12.80 -8.92 -7.89
C LEU A 182 13.64 -9.90 -8.72
N ARG A 183 14.57 -10.60 -8.06
CA ARG A 183 15.46 -11.61 -8.69
C ARG A 183 14.80 -12.96 -8.89
N ASP A 184 13.85 -13.32 -8.00
CA ASP A 184 13.17 -14.61 -8.07
C ASP A 184 11.86 -14.47 -8.86
N GLN A 185 11.86 -15.00 -10.07
CA GLN A 185 10.69 -15.01 -10.94
C GLN A 185 9.75 -16.21 -10.68
N GLN A 186 9.97 -16.97 -9.63
CA GLN A 186 9.05 -18.04 -9.24
C GLN A 186 7.82 -17.48 -8.51
N PHE A 187 7.94 -16.32 -7.85
CA PHE A 187 6.87 -15.62 -7.13
C PHE A 187 6.18 -16.55 -6.11
N LEU A 188 6.99 -17.22 -5.28
CA LEU A 188 6.48 -18.26 -4.38
C LEU A 188 5.61 -17.69 -3.27
N ALA A 189 5.96 -16.52 -2.71
CA ALA A 189 5.14 -15.88 -1.70
C ALA A 189 3.82 -15.40 -2.30
N HIS A 190 3.85 -14.68 -3.43
CA HIS A 190 2.62 -14.27 -4.13
C HIS A 190 1.69 -15.45 -4.38
N LYS A 191 2.18 -16.47 -5.10
CA LYS A 191 1.34 -17.62 -5.47
C LYS A 191 0.76 -18.32 -4.25
N THR A 192 1.54 -18.48 -3.18
CA THR A 192 1.07 -19.15 -1.97
C THR A 192 0.00 -18.32 -1.25
N LEU A 193 0.21 -17.01 -1.09
CA LEU A 193 -0.74 -16.11 -0.43
C LEU A 193 -2.04 -16.01 -1.23
N LEU A 194 -1.93 -15.77 -2.54
CA LEU A 194 -3.08 -15.62 -3.43
C LEU A 194 -3.88 -16.91 -3.59
N ASP A 195 -3.22 -18.10 -3.63
CA ASP A 195 -3.88 -19.42 -3.66
C ASP A 195 -4.62 -19.70 -2.36
N GLY A 196 -4.13 -19.14 -1.24
CA GLY A 196 -4.82 -19.14 0.04
C GLY A 196 -6.01 -18.18 0.12
N GLY A 197 -6.33 -17.45 -0.96
CA GLY A 197 -7.44 -16.50 -1.02
C GLY A 197 -7.17 -15.15 -0.35
N LEU A 198 -5.92 -14.84 -0.01
CA LEU A 198 -5.51 -13.56 0.52
C LEU A 198 -5.36 -12.54 -0.61
N VAL A 199 -5.54 -11.26 -0.29
CA VAL A 199 -5.09 -10.14 -1.14
C VAL A 199 -3.71 -9.68 -0.68
N ILE A 200 -2.93 -9.07 -1.57
CA ILE A 200 -1.61 -8.52 -1.24
C ILE A 200 -1.66 -7.01 -1.43
N LEU A 201 -1.06 -6.26 -0.49
CA LEU A 201 -0.92 -4.82 -0.55
C LEU A 201 0.57 -4.47 -0.68
N GLU A 202 0.94 -3.66 -1.66
CA GLU A 202 2.32 -3.30 -1.92
C GLU A 202 2.53 -1.79 -1.93
N SER A 203 3.77 -1.37 -1.68
CA SER A 203 4.16 0.05 -1.63
C SER A 203 3.31 0.87 -0.65
N LEU A 204 3.10 0.37 0.56
CA LEU A 204 2.40 1.08 1.64
C LEU A 204 3.32 2.12 2.31
N CYS A 205 2.74 3.14 2.93
CA CYS A 205 3.41 4.09 3.82
C CYS A 205 3.19 3.68 5.27
N LEU A 206 4.05 2.84 5.85
CA LEU A 206 3.83 2.21 7.16
C LEU A 206 4.56 2.87 8.32
N LYS A 207 5.52 3.79 8.08
CA LYS A 207 6.38 4.39 9.10
C LYS A 207 5.59 4.95 10.31
N LYS A 208 4.44 5.58 10.06
CA LYS A 208 3.63 6.20 11.11
C LYS A 208 2.82 5.21 11.95
N VAL A 209 2.79 3.95 11.54
CA VAL A 209 1.99 2.90 12.17
C VAL A 209 2.82 1.69 12.59
N VAL A 210 4.15 1.81 12.55
CA VAL A 210 5.09 0.74 12.92
C VAL A 210 4.82 0.23 14.34
N GLY A 211 4.83 -1.10 14.49
CA GLY A 211 4.64 -1.77 15.77
C GLY A 211 3.21 -1.72 16.33
N ARG A 212 2.26 -1.11 15.62
CA ARG A 212 0.86 -1.08 16.06
C ARG A 212 0.17 -2.42 15.81
N THR A 213 -0.69 -2.79 16.75
CA THR A 213 -1.48 -4.04 16.72
C THR A 213 -2.99 -3.81 16.82
N ASP A 214 -3.41 -2.53 16.84
CA ASP A 214 -4.78 -2.09 17.12
C ASP A 214 -5.40 -1.27 15.98
N LEU A 215 -4.88 -1.42 14.76
CA LEU A 215 -5.34 -0.69 13.59
C LEU A 215 -6.63 -1.27 13.00
N MET A 216 -7.50 -0.40 12.52
CA MET A 216 -8.50 -0.74 11.52
C MET A 216 -8.00 -0.26 10.15
N LEU A 217 -7.65 -1.20 9.29
CA LEU A 217 -7.23 -0.94 7.92
C LEU A 217 -8.45 -0.82 6.99
N PHE A 218 -8.42 0.17 6.10
CA PHE A 218 -9.30 0.27 4.94
C PHE A 218 -8.43 0.46 3.70
N ALA A 219 -8.50 -0.46 2.76
CA ALA A 219 -7.72 -0.44 1.52
C ALA A 219 -8.63 -0.81 0.35
N LEU A 220 -9.54 0.09 0.03
CA LEU A 220 -10.58 -0.14 -0.98
C LEU A 220 -10.00 0.07 -2.39
N PRO A 221 -9.94 -1.00 -3.23
CA PRO A 221 -9.42 -0.90 -4.58
C PRO A 221 -10.40 -0.22 -5.53
N LEU A 222 -9.87 0.36 -6.61
CA LEU A 222 -10.70 0.81 -7.71
C LEU A 222 -11.44 -0.39 -8.32
N LYS A 223 -12.77 -0.26 -8.46
CA LYS A 223 -13.62 -1.34 -8.97
C LYS A 223 -13.80 -1.21 -10.47
N PHE A 224 -13.17 -2.10 -11.23
CA PHE A 224 -13.33 -2.22 -12.69
C PHE A 224 -13.37 -3.69 -13.10
N GLU A 225 -13.86 -3.96 -14.31
CA GLU A 225 -14.04 -5.31 -14.83
C GLU A 225 -12.68 -6.05 -14.99
N ASN A 226 -12.60 -7.29 -14.57
CA ASN A 226 -11.43 -8.16 -14.62
C ASN A 226 -10.19 -7.56 -13.90
N ALA A 227 -10.40 -6.94 -12.75
CA ALA A 227 -9.35 -6.32 -11.97
C ALA A 227 -8.43 -7.38 -11.33
N ASP A 228 -7.28 -7.62 -11.94
CA ASP A 228 -6.17 -8.45 -11.43
C ASP A 228 -5.42 -7.77 -10.27
N GLY A 229 -5.51 -6.46 -10.20
CA GLY A 229 -5.02 -5.58 -9.16
C GLY A 229 -5.61 -4.20 -9.35
N ALA A 230 -5.46 -3.32 -8.38
CA ALA A 230 -5.88 -1.93 -8.50
C ALA A 230 -5.16 -1.02 -7.49
N PRO A 231 -4.88 0.24 -7.85
CA PRO A 231 -4.50 1.24 -6.87
C PRO A 231 -5.54 1.37 -5.78
N VAL A 232 -5.06 1.60 -4.54
CA VAL A 232 -5.92 1.79 -3.37
C VAL A 232 -5.60 3.12 -2.68
N ARG A 233 -6.59 3.72 -2.01
CA ARG A 233 -6.33 4.66 -0.93
C ARG A 233 -6.36 3.87 0.37
N ALA A 234 -5.19 3.37 0.79
CA ALA A 234 -5.06 2.68 2.06
C ALA A 234 -5.01 3.70 3.21
N ILE A 235 -5.80 3.49 4.23
CA ILE A 235 -5.81 4.29 5.46
C ILE A 235 -5.86 3.39 6.68
N ALA A 236 -5.28 3.83 7.79
CA ALA A 236 -5.42 3.22 9.09
C ALA A 236 -6.19 4.13 10.03
N GLU A 237 -7.18 3.58 10.72
CA GLU A 237 -7.93 4.23 11.77
C GLU A 237 -7.50 3.67 13.14
N PHE A 238 -7.29 4.57 14.10
CA PHE A 238 -7.01 4.22 15.50
C PHE A 238 -8.25 4.46 16.35
N ARG A 239 -8.53 3.53 17.25
CA ARG A 239 -9.65 3.66 18.20
C ARG A 239 -9.29 4.40 19.49
N ASP A 240 -8.01 4.37 19.89
CA ASP A 240 -7.51 5.07 21.07
C ASP A 240 -6.48 6.12 20.65
N PHE A 241 -6.68 7.35 21.13
CA PHE A 241 -5.78 8.46 20.85
C PHE A 241 -4.48 8.26 21.65
N PRO A 242 -3.29 8.33 21.01
CA PRO A 242 -2.06 8.54 21.77
C PRO A 242 -2.17 9.91 22.50
N GLU A 243 -1.63 10.01 23.72
CA GLU A 243 -1.56 11.28 24.43
C GLU A 243 -0.80 12.33 23.57
N GLU A 244 -1.16 13.62 23.68
CA GLU A 244 -0.63 14.71 22.84
C GLU A 244 0.90 14.73 22.68
N LYS A 245 1.63 14.18 23.66
CA LYS A 245 3.11 14.08 23.63
C LYS A 245 3.67 13.10 22.60
N GLU A 246 2.90 12.13 22.14
CA GLU A 246 3.33 11.17 21.12
C GLU A 246 3.06 11.71 19.70
N MET A 247 2.19 12.70 19.56
CA MET A 247 1.87 13.32 18.27
C MET A 247 2.95 14.26 17.74
N GLU A 248 3.79 14.86 18.61
CA GLU A 248 4.89 15.73 18.18
C GLU A 248 6.08 14.95 17.62
N ALA A 249 6.13 13.63 17.80
CA ALA A 249 7.19 12.74 17.30
C ALA A 249 6.86 12.07 15.96
N LEU A 250 5.62 12.23 15.44
CA LEU A 250 5.14 11.69 14.18
C LEU A 250 5.21 12.73 13.06
#